data_ee633f04db347f61a88d553e823e22a6
#
_entry.id   ee633f04db347f61a88d553e823e22a6
#
_cell.length_a   1.000
_cell.length_b   1.000
_cell.length_c   1.000
_cell.angle_alpha   90.00
_cell.angle_beta   90.00
_cell.angle_gamma   90.00
#
_symmetry.space_group_name_H-M   'P 1'
#
loop_
_entity.id
_entity.type
_entity.pdbx_description
1 polymer ?
#
loop_
_entity_poly.entity_id
_entity_poly.type
_entity_poly.pdbx_seq_one_letter_code
_entity_poly.pdbx_strand_id
1 'polypeptide(L)'
;MQFKDKVVLVTGSARGIGLSVAEAFAKEGALVIIMDLNHQQTQEVAAQLKTQGYLADGFGCDVTDLAQAQETVNKILDIHKRIDILVNNAGITRDNLLLRLEEKDWDDVIKVNLKGTFNVTKVVTRSMSKARKGKIISIASVIGMTGNAGQANYAASKAGVIAFSKSVAKEFACRNITANCVAPGYIRTSMTAKLPEEVQKKILEHVPLARMGEVADVAGVCLFLASTAADYITGQTIVVDGGLTV
;
A
#
# COMPACT_ATOMS: atom_id res chain seq x y z
N MET A 1 -15.86 4.45 -16.11
CA MET A 1 -15.04 4.96 -14.98
C MET A 1 -15.66 4.50 -13.67
N GLN A 2 -15.09 3.46 -13.09
CA GLN A 2 -15.65 2.75 -11.94
C GLN A 2 -15.54 3.57 -10.63
N PHE A 3 -14.56 4.47 -10.55
CA PHE A 3 -14.26 5.25 -9.34
C PHE A 3 -14.51 6.75 -9.51
N LYS A 4 -15.37 7.13 -10.47
CA LYS A 4 -15.79 8.52 -10.61
C LYS A 4 -16.32 9.05 -9.26
N ASP A 5 -15.95 10.27 -8.91
CA ASP A 5 -16.33 10.97 -7.66
C ASP A 5 -15.81 10.29 -6.38
N LYS A 6 -14.80 9.39 -6.47
CA LYS A 6 -14.12 8.81 -5.32
C LYS A 6 -12.80 9.52 -5.04
N VAL A 7 -12.48 9.66 -3.76
CA VAL A 7 -11.18 10.15 -3.30
C VAL A 7 -10.37 8.95 -2.77
N VAL A 8 -9.22 8.73 -3.39
CA VAL A 8 -8.32 7.61 -3.10
C VAL A 8 -7.01 8.16 -2.54
N LEU A 9 -6.71 7.83 -1.29
CA LEU A 9 -5.44 8.17 -0.65
C LEU A 9 -4.49 6.98 -0.77
N VAL A 10 -3.32 7.20 -1.36
CA VAL A 10 -2.27 6.18 -1.48
C VAL A 10 -1.00 6.67 -0.79
N THR A 11 -0.48 5.91 0.18
CA THR A 11 0.78 6.25 0.86
C THR A 11 1.98 5.63 0.16
N GLY A 12 3.15 6.30 0.19
CA GLY A 12 4.34 5.85 -0.54
C GLY A 12 4.12 5.79 -2.04
N SER A 13 3.37 6.76 -2.60
CA SER A 13 2.86 6.71 -3.97
C SER A 13 3.60 7.61 -4.96
N ALA A 14 4.74 8.17 -4.57
CA ALA A 14 5.58 8.93 -5.51
C ALA A 14 6.32 8.03 -6.52
N ARG A 15 6.32 6.70 -6.35
CA ARG A 15 6.99 5.74 -7.23
C ARG A 15 6.48 4.30 -7.05
N GLY A 16 6.93 3.40 -7.95
CA GLY A 16 6.77 1.95 -7.81
C GLY A 16 5.31 1.49 -7.77
N ILE A 17 5.02 0.53 -6.88
CA ILE A 17 3.67 -0.04 -6.72
C ILE A 17 2.66 1.06 -6.35
N GLY A 18 2.99 1.93 -5.41
CA GLY A 18 2.08 3.00 -4.97
C GLY A 18 1.69 3.95 -6.10
N LEU A 19 2.65 4.35 -6.95
CA LEU A 19 2.37 5.18 -8.12
C LEU A 19 1.48 4.45 -9.12
N SER A 20 1.79 3.20 -9.44
CA SER A 20 0.98 2.40 -10.36
C SER A 20 -0.47 2.21 -9.87
N VAL A 21 -0.64 2.02 -8.55
CA VAL A 21 -1.97 1.96 -7.93
C VAL A 21 -2.70 3.30 -8.08
N ALA A 22 -2.03 4.43 -7.79
CA ALA A 22 -2.63 5.75 -7.96
C ALA A 22 -3.04 6.02 -9.42
N GLU A 23 -2.16 5.72 -10.38
CA GLU A 23 -2.45 5.84 -11.81
C GLU A 23 -3.64 4.98 -12.25
N ALA A 24 -3.73 3.74 -11.74
CA ALA A 24 -4.83 2.84 -12.06
C ALA A 24 -6.18 3.41 -11.58
N PHE A 25 -6.24 3.94 -10.36
CA PHE A 25 -7.44 4.62 -9.85
C PHE A 25 -7.76 5.91 -10.61
N ALA A 26 -6.75 6.69 -10.97
CA ALA A 26 -6.92 7.92 -11.75
C ALA A 26 -7.53 7.65 -13.13
N LYS A 27 -7.06 6.61 -13.83
CA LYS A 27 -7.61 6.13 -15.12
C LYS A 27 -9.09 5.73 -15.01
N GLU A 28 -9.48 5.23 -13.83
CA GLU A 28 -10.87 4.86 -13.53
C GLU A 28 -11.72 6.04 -12.98
N GLY A 29 -11.20 7.28 -13.05
CA GLY A 29 -11.92 8.51 -12.76
C GLY A 29 -11.90 8.96 -11.30
N ALA A 30 -11.09 8.34 -10.46
CA ALA A 30 -10.91 8.80 -9.09
C ALA A 30 -10.07 10.09 -9.01
N LEU A 31 -10.31 10.89 -7.98
CA LEU A 31 -9.34 11.86 -7.50
C LEU A 31 -8.33 11.11 -6.63
N VAL A 32 -7.06 11.11 -7.03
CA VAL A 32 -6.01 10.40 -6.32
C VAL A 32 -5.14 11.37 -5.49
N ILE A 33 -4.92 11.01 -4.25
CA ILE A 33 -4.05 11.74 -3.34
C ILE A 33 -2.72 10.99 -3.28
N ILE A 34 -1.69 11.61 -3.83
CA ILE A 34 -0.30 11.14 -3.79
C ILE A 34 0.30 11.57 -2.47
N MET A 35 0.55 10.62 -1.56
CA MET A 35 1.16 10.90 -0.27
C MET A 35 2.51 10.18 -0.15
N ASP A 36 3.57 10.93 0.13
CA ASP A 36 4.92 10.39 0.34
C ASP A 36 5.70 11.29 1.30
N LEU A 37 6.84 10.80 1.79
CA LEU A 37 7.73 11.57 2.65
C LEU A 37 8.27 12.83 1.92
N ASN A 38 8.61 12.71 0.65
CA ASN A 38 9.13 13.80 -0.17
C ASN A 38 7.99 14.62 -0.78
N HIS A 39 7.66 15.75 -0.16
CA HIS A 39 6.60 16.64 -0.63
C HIS A 39 6.80 17.13 -2.07
N GLN A 40 8.01 17.52 -2.46
CA GLN A 40 8.27 18.01 -3.82
C GLN A 40 7.93 16.92 -4.85
N GLN A 41 8.36 15.69 -4.61
CA GLN A 41 8.07 14.58 -5.50
C GLN A 41 6.58 14.27 -5.61
N THR A 42 5.81 14.43 -4.51
CA THR A 42 4.34 14.24 -4.56
C THR A 42 3.66 15.29 -5.44
N GLN A 43 4.13 16.54 -5.39
CA GLN A 43 3.61 17.62 -6.24
C GLN A 43 3.96 17.39 -7.72
N GLU A 44 5.18 16.97 -8.03
CA GLU A 44 5.60 16.65 -9.39
C GLU A 44 4.75 15.53 -10.01
N VAL A 45 4.54 14.43 -9.27
CA VAL A 45 3.70 13.31 -9.71
C VAL A 45 2.25 13.76 -9.89
N ALA A 46 1.68 14.51 -8.95
CA ALA A 46 0.33 15.02 -9.07
C ALA A 46 0.17 15.95 -10.29
N ALA A 47 1.17 16.81 -10.57
CA ALA A 47 1.18 17.66 -11.75
C ALA A 47 1.24 16.84 -13.05
N GLN A 48 2.09 15.79 -13.11
CA GLN A 48 2.16 14.88 -14.25
C GLN A 48 0.81 14.19 -14.53
N LEU A 49 0.14 13.71 -13.48
CA LEU A 49 -1.20 13.12 -13.63
C LEU A 49 -2.22 14.14 -14.15
N LYS A 50 -2.18 15.38 -13.66
CA LYS A 50 -3.05 16.46 -14.14
C LYS A 50 -2.82 16.80 -15.61
N THR A 51 -1.56 16.79 -16.09
CA THR A 51 -1.26 17.02 -17.52
C THR A 51 -1.80 15.92 -18.43
N GLN A 52 -2.01 14.71 -17.89
CA GLN A 52 -2.66 13.59 -18.58
C GLN A 52 -4.19 13.65 -18.50
N GLY A 53 -4.76 14.68 -17.88
CA GLY A 53 -6.20 14.86 -17.73
C GLY A 53 -6.83 14.16 -16.51
N TYR A 54 -6.02 13.63 -15.59
CA TYR A 54 -6.49 12.98 -14.38
C TYR A 54 -6.63 13.96 -13.20
N LEU A 55 -7.45 13.59 -12.23
CA LEU A 55 -7.62 14.33 -10.99
C LEU A 55 -6.60 13.80 -9.96
N ALA A 56 -5.69 14.65 -9.52
CA ALA A 56 -4.66 14.26 -8.55
C ALA A 56 -4.30 15.44 -7.64
N ASP A 57 -3.83 15.14 -6.42
CA ASP A 57 -3.25 16.14 -5.52
C ASP A 57 -2.09 15.50 -4.73
N GLY A 58 -1.09 16.31 -4.31
CA GLY A 58 0.12 15.83 -3.68
C GLY A 58 0.26 16.32 -2.24
N PHE A 59 0.65 15.44 -1.31
CA PHE A 59 0.88 15.79 0.09
C PHE A 59 2.15 15.13 0.63
N GLY A 60 3.02 15.93 1.26
CA GLY A 60 4.16 15.41 2.03
C GLY A 60 3.72 14.93 3.40
N CYS A 61 4.11 13.71 3.78
CA CYS A 61 3.79 13.17 5.10
C CYS A 61 4.77 12.07 5.51
N ASP A 62 5.35 12.20 6.71
CA ASP A 62 5.98 11.09 7.39
C ASP A 62 4.90 10.25 8.08
N VAL A 63 4.59 9.08 7.53
CA VAL A 63 3.59 8.17 8.09
C VAL A 63 3.94 7.66 9.49
N THR A 64 5.21 7.76 9.89
CA THR A 64 5.68 7.34 11.22
C THR A 64 5.30 8.33 12.33
N ASP A 65 4.98 9.56 11.97
CA ASP A 65 4.52 10.62 12.87
C ASP A 65 2.99 10.71 12.83
N LEU A 66 2.34 10.33 13.94
CA LEU A 66 0.89 10.34 14.06
C LEU A 66 0.31 11.76 13.98
N ALA A 67 0.99 12.76 14.54
CA ALA A 67 0.53 14.15 14.53
C ALA A 67 0.55 14.70 13.09
N GLN A 68 1.63 14.47 12.36
CA GLN A 68 1.75 14.85 10.96
C GLN A 68 0.73 14.10 10.08
N ALA A 69 0.52 12.80 10.29
CA ALA A 69 -0.51 12.04 9.59
C ALA A 69 -1.91 12.62 9.85
N GLN A 70 -2.22 13.00 11.10
CA GLN A 70 -3.49 13.61 11.46
C GLN A 70 -3.68 14.98 10.77
N GLU A 71 -2.65 15.83 10.81
CA GLU A 71 -2.70 17.15 10.18
C GLU A 71 -2.89 17.03 8.66
N THR A 72 -2.12 16.14 8.02
CA THR A 72 -2.19 15.93 6.56
C THR A 72 -3.55 15.40 6.14
N VAL A 73 -4.09 14.39 6.85
CA VAL A 73 -5.42 13.85 6.55
C VAL A 73 -6.50 14.89 6.79
N ASN A 74 -6.38 15.74 7.82
CA ASN A 74 -7.32 16.85 8.03
C ASN A 74 -7.30 17.84 6.86
N LYS A 75 -6.12 18.25 6.38
CA LYS A 75 -5.98 19.10 5.18
C LYS A 75 -6.66 18.48 3.95
N ILE A 76 -6.46 17.17 3.73
CA ILE A 76 -7.12 16.45 2.62
C ILE A 76 -8.65 16.50 2.79
N LEU A 77 -9.15 16.25 4.00
CA LEU A 77 -10.59 16.29 4.27
C LEU A 77 -11.18 17.71 4.18
N ASP A 78 -10.42 18.75 4.53
CA ASP A 78 -10.86 20.14 4.39
C ASP A 78 -11.01 20.56 2.92
N ILE A 79 -10.14 20.06 2.04
CA ILE A 79 -10.16 20.33 0.60
C ILE A 79 -11.19 19.45 -0.11
N HIS A 80 -11.07 18.13 0.04
CA HIS A 80 -11.80 17.15 -0.76
C HIS A 80 -13.05 16.56 -0.07
N LYS A 81 -13.28 16.92 1.21
CA LYS A 81 -14.45 16.57 2.04
C LYS A 81 -14.60 15.09 2.38
N ARG A 82 -13.86 14.19 1.75
CA ARG A 82 -13.97 12.74 1.93
C ARG A 82 -12.67 12.01 1.59
N ILE A 83 -12.52 10.80 2.10
CA ILE A 83 -11.58 9.77 1.64
C ILE A 83 -12.40 8.47 1.57
N ASP A 84 -12.57 7.92 0.37
CA ASP A 84 -13.37 6.71 0.16
C ASP A 84 -12.54 5.44 0.24
N ILE A 85 -11.29 5.53 -0.24
CA ILE A 85 -10.36 4.42 -0.35
C ILE A 85 -9.01 4.85 0.22
N LEU A 86 -8.47 4.02 1.10
CA LEU A 86 -7.11 4.14 1.61
C LEU A 86 -6.29 2.95 1.12
N VAL A 87 -5.14 3.24 0.49
CA VAL A 87 -4.13 2.24 0.16
C VAL A 87 -2.87 2.52 0.97
N ASN A 88 -2.62 1.70 1.98
CA ASN A 88 -1.39 1.72 2.77
C ASN A 88 -0.30 0.98 1.99
N ASN A 89 0.57 1.72 1.32
CA ASN A 89 1.67 1.14 0.54
C ASN A 89 3.05 1.59 1.04
N ALA A 90 3.16 2.69 1.78
CA ALA A 90 4.44 3.15 2.32
C ALA A 90 5.18 2.03 3.06
N GLY A 91 6.44 1.83 2.69
CA GLY A 91 7.25 0.78 3.29
C GLY A 91 8.71 0.82 2.83
N ILE A 92 9.58 0.25 3.66
CA ILE A 92 11.02 0.11 3.42
C ILE A 92 11.47 -1.30 3.75
N THR A 93 12.66 -1.67 3.23
CA THR A 93 13.42 -2.85 3.65
C THR A 93 14.77 -2.42 4.23
N ARG A 94 15.30 -3.22 5.16
CA ARG A 94 16.65 -3.14 5.70
C ARG A 94 17.11 -4.58 5.92
N ASP A 95 17.58 -5.19 4.84
CA ASP A 95 17.85 -6.61 4.79
C ASP A 95 19.23 -6.91 5.37
N ASN A 96 19.30 -7.81 6.34
CA ASN A 96 20.54 -8.37 6.88
C ASN A 96 20.25 -9.70 7.59
N LEU A 97 21.25 -10.58 7.65
CA LEU A 97 21.15 -11.82 8.45
C LEU A 97 20.90 -11.48 9.92
N LEU A 98 20.11 -12.28 10.62
CA LEU A 98 19.64 -12.00 11.98
C LEU A 98 20.77 -11.61 12.94
N LEU A 99 21.90 -12.31 12.88
CA LEU A 99 23.05 -12.02 13.75
C LEU A 99 23.79 -10.71 13.43
N ARG A 100 23.50 -10.10 12.28
CA ARG A 100 24.08 -8.83 11.80
C ARG A 100 23.05 -7.72 11.67
N LEU A 101 21.77 -8.02 11.92
CA LEU A 101 20.70 -7.05 11.86
C LEU A 101 20.82 -6.10 13.07
N GLU A 102 20.99 -4.82 12.79
CA GLU A 102 21.06 -3.80 13.83
C GLU A 102 19.66 -3.47 14.37
N GLU A 103 19.57 -3.15 15.67
CA GLU A 103 18.33 -2.73 16.34
C GLU A 103 17.68 -1.54 15.58
N LYS A 104 18.50 -0.58 15.15
CA LYS A 104 18.04 0.56 14.36
C LYS A 104 17.33 0.14 13.07
N ASP A 105 17.86 -0.83 12.34
CA ASP A 105 17.28 -1.31 11.08
C ASP A 105 15.98 -2.08 11.33
N TRP A 106 15.90 -2.79 12.46
CA TRP A 106 14.66 -3.41 12.91
C TRP A 106 13.61 -2.34 13.22
N ASP A 107 13.94 -1.36 14.04
CA ASP A 107 13.03 -0.30 14.45
C ASP A 107 12.56 0.55 13.29
N ASP A 108 13.44 0.93 12.37
CA ASP A 108 13.10 1.70 11.18
C ASP A 108 12.04 0.96 10.33
N VAL A 109 12.21 -0.35 10.10
CA VAL A 109 11.25 -1.16 9.30
C VAL A 109 9.91 -1.30 10.02
N ILE A 110 9.90 -1.63 11.31
CA ILE A 110 8.65 -1.72 12.09
C ILE A 110 7.94 -0.37 12.15
N LYS A 111 8.70 0.71 12.35
CA LYS A 111 8.17 2.07 12.46
C LYS A 111 7.51 2.52 11.16
N VAL A 112 8.14 2.29 10.01
CA VAL A 112 7.57 2.71 8.72
C VAL A 112 6.43 1.77 8.30
N ASN A 113 6.71 0.46 8.22
CA ASN A 113 5.79 -0.49 7.56
C ASN A 113 4.55 -0.77 8.42
N LEU A 114 4.71 -0.97 9.73
CA LEU A 114 3.61 -1.38 10.60
C LEU A 114 3.00 -0.18 11.34
N LYS A 115 3.81 0.60 12.07
CA LYS A 115 3.30 1.76 12.79
C LYS A 115 2.77 2.83 11.83
N GLY A 116 3.44 3.07 10.69
CA GLY A 116 2.95 3.99 9.65
C GLY A 116 1.58 3.57 9.11
N THR A 117 1.41 2.28 8.78
CA THR A 117 0.10 1.73 8.40
C THR A 117 -0.96 1.93 9.47
N PHE A 118 -0.64 1.67 10.74
CA PHE A 118 -1.54 1.94 11.87
C PHE A 118 -1.91 3.42 11.97
N ASN A 119 -0.93 4.34 11.91
CA ASN A 119 -1.17 5.76 12.07
C ASN A 119 -2.16 6.29 11.02
N VAL A 120 -1.90 6.05 9.74
CA VAL A 120 -2.74 6.55 8.64
C VAL A 120 -4.13 5.89 8.69
N THR A 121 -4.20 4.57 8.92
CA THR A 121 -5.49 3.87 9.07
C THR A 121 -6.32 4.45 10.21
N LYS A 122 -5.72 4.66 11.39
CA LYS A 122 -6.39 5.23 12.57
C LYS A 122 -7.00 6.60 12.29
N VAL A 123 -6.29 7.44 11.56
CA VAL A 123 -6.75 8.79 11.25
C VAL A 123 -7.88 8.76 10.21
N VAL A 124 -7.69 8.02 9.13
CA VAL A 124 -8.65 7.94 8.01
C VAL A 124 -9.95 7.26 8.43
N THR A 125 -9.89 6.20 9.24
CA THR A 125 -11.09 5.48 9.69
C THR A 125 -12.08 6.34 10.48
N ARG A 126 -11.65 7.45 11.09
CA ARG A 126 -12.58 8.40 11.75
C ARG A 126 -13.59 8.99 10.75
N SER A 127 -13.13 9.45 9.59
CA SER A 127 -13.98 10.01 8.54
C SER A 127 -14.83 8.94 7.87
N MET A 128 -14.24 7.79 7.53
CA MET A 128 -14.94 6.63 6.95
C MET A 128 -16.05 6.11 7.87
N SER A 129 -15.77 6.03 9.18
CA SER A 129 -16.75 5.57 10.18
C SER A 129 -17.95 6.51 10.30
N LYS A 130 -17.74 7.84 10.23
CA LYS A 130 -18.84 8.82 10.17
C LYS A 130 -19.65 8.66 8.89
N ALA A 131 -18.99 8.47 7.75
CA ALA A 131 -19.64 8.28 6.45
C ALA A 131 -20.32 6.89 6.32
N ARG A 132 -20.02 5.94 7.24
CA ARG A 132 -20.45 4.52 7.20
C ARG A 132 -20.10 3.86 5.86
N LYS A 133 -18.95 4.18 5.30
CA LYS A 133 -18.45 3.65 4.04
C LYS A 133 -16.95 3.85 3.93
N GLY A 134 -16.22 2.83 3.48
CA GLY A 134 -14.79 2.91 3.24
C GLY A 134 -14.20 1.60 2.75
N LYS A 135 -13.07 1.72 2.05
CA LYS A 135 -12.25 0.58 1.62
C LYS A 135 -10.81 0.81 2.06
N ILE A 136 -10.25 -0.13 2.80
CA ILE A 136 -8.86 -0.07 3.27
C ILE A 136 -8.13 -1.24 2.65
N ILE A 137 -7.03 -0.95 1.95
CA ILE A 137 -6.19 -1.93 1.29
C ILE A 137 -4.76 -1.71 1.79
N SER A 138 -4.13 -2.74 2.34
CA SER A 138 -2.75 -2.64 2.81
C SER A 138 -1.84 -3.52 1.97
N ILE A 139 -0.74 -2.94 1.46
CA ILE A 139 0.26 -3.70 0.71
C ILE A 139 1.15 -4.45 1.70
N ALA A 140 0.87 -5.74 1.84
CA ALA A 140 1.66 -6.68 2.61
C ALA A 140 2.85 -7.23 1.78
N SER A 141 3.15 -8.50 1.88
CA SER A 141 4.11 -9.25 1.04
C SER A 141 3.94 -10.73 1.31
N VAL A 142 4.28 -11.57 0.35
CA VAL A 142 4.43 -13.02 0.57
C VAL A 142 5.45 -13.32 1.67
N ILE A 143 6.47 -12.48 1.82
CA ILE A 143 7.49 -12.60 2.87
C ILE A 143 6.87 -12.48 4.27
N GLY A 144 5.79 -11.74 4.44
CA GLY A 144 5.02 -11.70 5.70
C GLY A 144 4.27 -12.99 6.01
N MET A 145 4.15 -13.90 5.05
CA MET A 145 3.45 -15.19 5.19
C MET A 145 4.45 -16.35 5.33
N THR A 146 5.55 -16.30 4.55
CA THR A 146 6.52 -17.40 4.46
C THR A 146 7.81 -17.16 5.24
N GLY A 147 8.14 -15.90 5.55
CA GLY A 147 9.48 -15.52 5.97
C GLY A 147 10.48 -15.54 4.82
N ASN A 148 11.65 -14.95 5.03
CA ASN A 148 12.80 -15.06 4.13
C ASN A 148 14.10 -14.81 4.91
N ALA A 149 15.15 -15.56 4.61
CA ALA A 149 16.46 -15.34 5.22
C ALA A 149 16.96 -13.91 4.93
N GLY A 150 17.45 -13.23 5.96
CA GLY A 150 17.91 -11.85 5.87
C GLY A 150 16.81 -10.78 5.92
N GLN A 151 15.54 -11.16 6.10
CA GLN A 151 14.39 -10.24 6.13
C GLN A 151 13.51 -10.39 7.37
N ALA A 152 14.09 -10.71 8.53
CA ALA A 152 13.34 -10.97 9.75
C ALA A 152 12.47 -9.78 10.18
N ASN A 153 13.00 -8.55 10.12
CA ASN A 153 12.31 -7.30 10.40
C ASN A 153 11.17 -7.03 9.38
N TYR A 154 11.45 -7.19 8.10
CA TYR A 154 10.47 -6.99 7.03
C TYR A 154 9.34 -8.02 7.11
N ALA A 155 9.67 -9.32 7.27
CA ALA A 155 8.70 -10.39 7.46
C ALA A 155 7.78 -10.11 8.66
N ALA A 156 8.35 -9.77 9.81
CA ALA A 156 7.59 -9.42 11.01
C ALA A 156 6.66 -8.22 10.77
N SER A 157 7.16 -7.16 10.10
CA SER A 157 6.35 -5.98 9.79
C SER A 157 5.17 -6.30 8.89
N LYS A 158 5.37 -7.10 7.83
CA LYS A 158 4.32 -7.45 6.85
C LYS A 158 3.32 -8.48 7.40
N ALA A 159 3.78 -9.42 8.23
CA ALA A 159 2.89 -10.28 9.02
C ALA A 159 2.03 -9.46 9.99
N GLY A 160 2.62 -8.47 10.66
CA GLY A 160 1.91 -7.52 11.53
C GLY A 160 0.83 -6.73 10.77
N VAL A 161 1.12 -6.26 9.55
CA VAL A 161 0.13 -5.58 8.68
C VAL A 161 -1.05 -6.50 8.35
N ILE A 162 -0.80 -7.78 8.05
CA ILE A 162 -1.86 -8.75 7.78
C ILE A 162 -2.75 -8.94 9.01
N ALA A 163 -2.16 -9.17 10.18
CA ALA A 163 -2.91 -9.35 11.43
C ALA A 163 -3.67 -8.07 11.83
N PHE A 164 -3.04 -6.90 11.70
CA PHE A 164 -3.66 -5.61 11.94
C PHE A 164 -4.88 -5.38 11.03
N SER A 165 -4.77 -5.66 9.74
CA SER A 165 -5.88 -5.50 8.79
C SER A 165 -7.07 -6.40 9.12
N LYS A 166 -6.83 -7.63 9.61
CA LYS A 166 -7.90 -8.52 10.10
C LYS A 166 -8.64 -7.94 11.31
N SER A 167 -7.91 -7.30 12.24
CA SER A 167 -8.51 -6.64 13.40
C SER A 167 -9.35 -5.44 12.98
N VAL A 168 -8.83 -4.60 12.09
CA VAL A 168 -9.56 -3.45 11.51
C VAL A 168 -10.83 -3.91 10.79
N ALA A 169 -10.73 -5.00 10.00
CA ALA A 169 -11.89 -5.58 9.31
C ALA A 169 -13.02 -5.95 10.28
N LYS A 170 -12.69 -6.63 11.38
CA LYS A 170 -13.68 -7.02 12.41
C LYS A 170 -14.28 -5.82 13.12
N GLU A 171 -13.46 -4.84 13.48
CA GLU A 171 -13.89 -3.66 14.26
C GLU A 171 -14.81 -2.75 13.45
N PHE A 172 -14.52 -2.55 12.15
CA PHE A 172 -15.24 -1.58 11.34
C PHE A 172 -16.27 -2.16 10.37
N ALA A 173 -16.48 -3.48 10.35
CA ALA A 173 -17.49 -4.13 9.52
C ALA A 173 -18.91 -3.56 9.76
N CYS A 174 -19.28 -3.27 11.01
CA CYS A 174 -20.56 -2.65 11.36
C CYS A 174 -20.73 -1.21 10.81
N ARG A 175 -19.67 -0.64 10.29
CA ARG A 175 -19.64 0.68 9.63
C ARG A 175 -19.53 0.58 8.11
N ASN A 176 -19.75 -0.61 7.52
CA ASN A 176 -19.60 -0.86 6.08
C ASN A 176 -18.19 -0.46 5.56
N ILE A 177 -17.15 -0.71 6.35
CA ILE A 177 -15.77 -0.53 5.97
C ILE A 177 -15.15 -1.91 5.82
N THR A 178 -14.57 -2.20 4.65
CA THR A 178 -13.78 -3.40 4.43
C THR A 178 -12.29 -3.09 4.58
N ALA A 179 -11.53 -4.05 5.12
CA ALA A 179 -10.08 -3.94 5.23
C ALA A 179 -9.45 -5.25 4.76
N ASN A 180 -8.62 -5.17 3.70
CA ASN A 180 -7.97 -6.32 3.08
C ASN A 180 -6.50 -6.04 2.83
N CYS A 181 -5.72 -7.09 2.60
CA CYS A 181 -4.33 -7.01 2.20
C CYS A 181 -4.13 -7.52 0.77
N VAL A 182 -3.17 -6.94 0.08
CA VAL A 182 -2.55 -7.51 -1.11
C VAL A 182 -1.14 -7.94 -0.72
N ALA A 183 -0.75 -9.17 -1.01
CA ALA A 183 0.57 -9.72 -0.72
C ALA A 183 1.32 -9.99 -2.05
N PRO A 184 2.09 -9.01 -2.55
CA PRO A 184 2.90 -9.20 -3.75
C PRO A 184 4.04 -10.19 -3.50
N GLY A 185 4.40 -10.96 -4.52
CA GLY A 185 5.66 -11.67 -4.64
C GLY A 185 6.76 -10.76 -5.19
N TYR A 186 7.55 -11.29 -6.13
CA TYR A 186 8.59 -10.51 -6.82
C TYR A 186 7.98 -9.65 -7.94
N ILE A 187 7.90 -8.35 -7.68
CA ILE A 187 7.34 -7.35 -8.61
C ILE A 187 8.47 -6.51 -9.19
N ARG A 188 8.43 -6.26 -10.51
CA ARG A 188 9.39 -5.40 -11.21
C ARG A 188 9.22 -3.95 -10.76
N THR A 189 10.21 -3.44 -10.05
CA THR A 189 10.28 -2.06 -9.55
C THR A 189 11.72 -1.57 -9.65
N SER A 190 11.99 -0.29 -9.41
CA SER A 190 13.36 0.23 -9.32
C SER A 190 14.21 -0.44 -8.22
N MET A 191 13.57 -1.06 -7.24
CA MET A 191 14.23 -1.80 -6.16
C MET A 191 14.69 -3.18 -6.66
N THR A 192 13.81 -3.94 -7.30
CA THR A 192 14.10 -5.30 -7.80
C THR A 192 14.93 -5.30 -9.07
N ALA A 193 14.87 -4.23 -9.90
CA ALA A 193 15.71 -4.08 -11.09
C ALA A 193 17.21 -4.00 -10.78
N LYS A 194 17.58 -3.71 -9.53
CA LYS A 194 18.98 -3.68 -9.08
C LYS A 194 19.54 -5.04 -8.70
N LEU A 195 18.72 -6.08 -8.66
CA LEU A 195 19.18 -7.44 -8.37
C LEU A 195 20.04 -7.97 -9.52
N PRO A 196 21.16 -8.67 -9.23
CA PRO A 196 21.95 -9.33 -10.26
C PRO A 196 21.09 -10.30 -11.09
N GLU A 197 21.40 -10.42 -12.39
CA GLU A 197 20.64 -11.30 -13.31
C GLU A 197 20.56 -12.76 -12.82
N GLU A 198 21.63 -13.28 -12.23
CA GLU A 198 21.66 -14.62 -11.66
C GLU A 198 20.65 -14.79 -10.50
N VAL A 199 20.49 -13.75 -9.68
CA VAL A 199 19.50 -13.76 -8.60
C VAL A 199 18.09 -13.69 -9.18
N GLN A 200 17.87 -12.86 -10.20
CA GLN A 200 16.57 -12.79 -10.88
C GLN A 200 16.22 -14.14 -11.53
N LYS A 201 17.15 -14.83 -12.19
CA LYS A 201 16.93 -16.16 -12.77
C LYS A 201 16.54 -17.19 -11.71
N LYS A 202 17.30 -17.25 -10.61
CA LYS A 202 16.97 -18.15 -9.49
C LYS A 202 15.58 -17.90 -8.91
N ILE A 203 15.16 -16.64 -8.79
CA ILE A 203 13.81 -16.28 -8.36
C ILE A 203 12.77 -16.84 -9.35
N LEU A 204 13.00 -16.65 -10.65
CA LEU A 204 12.08 -17.08 -11.69
C LEU A 204 11.95 -18.62 -11.80
N GLU A 205 12.98 -19.37 -11.44
CA GLU A 205 12.91 -20.84 -11.34
C GLU A 205 11.85 -21.34 -10.35
N HIS A 206 11.53 -20.50 -9.34
CA HIS A 206 10.54 -20.83 -8.31
C HIS A 206 9.17 -20.21 -8.57
N VAL A 207 9.00 -19.40 -9.62
CA VAL A 207 7.72 -18.80 -9.97
C VAL A 207 7.06 -19.60 -11.10
N PRO A 208 5.95 -20.30 -10.84
CA PRO A 208 5.27 -21.11 -11.86
C PRO A 208 4.91 -20.36 -13.15
N LEU A 209 4.51 -19.08 -13.05
CA LEU A 209 4.25 -18.25 -14.23
C LEU A 209 5.51 -17.77 -14.96
N ALA A 210 6.73 -18.17 -14.51
CA ALA A 210 8.03 -17.93 -15.13
C ALA A 210 8.31 -16.46 -15.50
N ARG A 211 7.72 -15.51 -14.82
CA ARG A 211 7.96 -14.08 -14.97
C ARG A 211 7.89 -13.35 -13.63
N MET A 212 8.56 -12.22 -13.54
CA MET A 212 8.28 -11.28 -12.47
C MET A 212 6.89 -10.67 -12.68
N GLY A 213 6.18 -10.38 -11.58
CA GLY A 213 4.97 -9.57 -11.66
C GLY A 213 5.31 -8.13 -12.04
N GLU A 214 4.38 -7.46 -12.70
CA GLU A 214 4.45 -6.03 -12.97
C GLU A 214 3.68 -5.26 -11.89
N VAL A 215 4.00 -3.98 -11.69
CA VAL A 215 3.28 -3.13 -10.75
C VAL A 215 1.78 -3.05 -11.07
N ALA A 216 1.41 -3.23 -12.33
CA ALA A 216 0.03 -3.29 -12.80
C ALA A 216 -0.72 -4.55 -12.31
N ASP A 217 -0.02 -5.69 -12.12
CA ASP A 217 -0.64 -6.91 -11.58
C ASP A 217 -1.16 -6.65 -10.15
N VAL A 218 -0.40 -5.88 -9.35
CA VAL A 218 -0.79 -5.47 -7.99
C VAL A 218 -1.91 -4.43 -8.02
N ALA A 219 -1.80 -3.43 -8.90
CA ALA A 219 -2.78 -2.36 -9.03
C ALA A 219 -4.17 -2.89 -9.43
N GLY A 220 -4.24 -3.89 -10.31
CA GLY A 220 -5.49 -4.55 -10.70
C GLY A 220 -6.23 -5.17 -9.52
N VAL A 221 -5.51 -5.82 -8.60
CA VAL A 221 -6.10 -6.39 -7.38
C VAL A 221 -6.56 -5.28 -6.41
N CYS A 222 -5.83 -4.17 -6.32
CA CYS A 222 -6.27 -3.01 -5.53
C CYS A 222 -7.58 -2.42 -6.08
N LEU A 223 -7.71 -2.27 -7.39
CA LEU A 223 -8.97 -1.84 -8.04
C LEU A 223 -10.12 -2.81 -7.72
N PHE A 224 -9.89 -4.12 -7.85
CA PHE A 224 -10.90 -5.12 -7.52
C PHE A 224 -11.36 -5.01 -6.07
N LEU A 225 -10.44 -5.00 -5.11
CA LEU A 225 -10.77 -4.91 -3.68
C LEU A 225 -11.48 -3.59 -3.31
N ALA A 226 -11.24 -2.52 -4.03
CA ALA A 226 -11.91 -1.24 -3.86
C ALA A 226 -13.30 -1.18 -4.50
N SER A 227 -13.61 -2.09 -5.42
CA SER A 227 -14.86 -2.13 -6.19
C SER A 227 -16.04 -2.67 -5.39
N THR A 228 -17.23 -2.52 -5.94
CA THR A 228 -18.46 -3.13 -5.39
C THR A 228 -18.46 -4.65 -5.51
N ALA A 229 -17.72 -5.23 -6.46
CA ALA A 229 -17.56 -6.68 -6.59
C ALA A 229 -16.89 -7.32 -5.36
N ALA A 230 -16.17 -6.52 -4.55
CA ALA A 230 -15.51 -6.97 -3.33
C ALA A 230 -16.22 -6.47 -2.04
N ASP A 231 -17.49 -6.09 -2.10
CA ASP A 231 -18.21 -5.56 -0.91
C ASP A 231 -18.39 -6.62 0.19
N TYR A 232 -18.37 -7.91 -0.15
CA TYR A 232 -18.47 -9.01 0.82
C TYR A 232 -17.10 -9.64 1.18
N ILE A 233 -15.99 -8.97 0.75
CA ILE A 233 -14.62 -9.42 1.03
C ILE A 233 -14.00 -8.49 2.07
N THR A 234 -13.72 -9.02 3.27
CA THR A 234 -13.02 -8.28 4.34
C THR A 234 -12.15 -9.21 5.17
N GLY A 235 -11.03 -8.70 5.68
CA GLY A 235 -10.06 -9.46 6.47
C GLY A 235 -9.22 -10.45 5.64
N GLN A 236 -9.26 -10.38 4.31
CA GLN A 236 -8.57 -11.30 3.42
C GLN A 236 -7.20 -10.76 3.00
N THR A 237 -6.31 -11.68 2.66
CA THR A 237 -5.02 -11.40 2.02
C THR A 237 -5.02 -12.05 0.66
N ILE A 238 -4.98 -11.25 -0.39
CA ILE A 238 -4.89 -11.74 -1.77
C ILE A 238 -3.42 -11.77 -2.19
N VAL A 239 -2.94 -12.95 -2.51
CA VAL A 239 -1.56 -13.17 -2.97
C VAL A 239 -1.46 -12.85 -4.47
N VAL A 240 -0.40 -12.12 -4.87
CA VAL A 240 -0.12 -11.74 -6.25
C VAL A 240 1.36 -12.03 -6.53
N ASP A 241 1.67 -13.31 -6.79
CA ASP A 241 3.05 -13.80 -6.78
C ASP A 241 3.40 -14.77 -7.92
N GLY A 242 2.48 -15.00 -8.85
CA GLY A 242 2.69 -15.92 -9.97
C GLY A 242 2.80 -17.39 -9.56
N GLY A 243 2.30 -17.75 -8.36
CA GLY A 243 2.35 -19.10 -7.82
C GLY A 243 3.59 -19.41 -6.98
N LEU A 244 4.40 -18.40 -6.63
CA LEU A 244 5.63 -18.58 -5.85
C LEU A 244 5.41 -19.29 -4.50
N THR A 245 4.25 -19.10 -3.88
CA THR A 245 3.97 -19.59 -2.52
C THR A 245 2.98 -20.76 -2.45
N VAL A 246 2.67 -21.41 -3.58
CA VAL A 246 1.84 -22.63 -3.64
C VAL A 246 2.68 -23.89 -3.77
#